data_00103d4dd2e903c682f88b0f0536be40
#
_entry.id   00103d4dd2e903c682f88b0f0536be40
#
_cell.length_a   1.000
_cell.length_b   1.000
_cell.length_c   1.000
_cell.angle_alpha   90.00
_cell.angle_beta   90.00
_cell.angle_gamma   90.00
#
_symmetry.space_group_name_H-M   'P 1'
#
loop_
_entity.id
_entity.type
_entity.pdbx_description
1 polymer ?
#
loop_
_entity_poly.entity_id
_entity_poly.type
_entity_poly.pdbx_seq_one_letter_code
_entity_poly.pdbx_strand_id
1 'polypeptide(L)'
;MRTPLSRLALLAASTLATFAVGAQDNVRLPDLGSSAAGLLSPREANQYGEQMLRQMHTLNLTVDDALVDQYINDLGFRLVAASDRPKDHFQFFIVNDSQINAFAAPGGYIGVNAGLIDITTSESELAGVIAHEIGHITQNHLYRAFEDSKKNAPLMALVLLGAIAAGAGGGAGDAAPAVLMGGQGLIMQRQINFTRKDEIEADRVGIQTLANAGYDPQAMAEFFGRMQDTLRVGEDEEAAPSLLLTHPVTLERISDAKGRARAIEQRNAGKPRQPTLDKATWEKNTAPVLFVKDNTQLAPNRSKIVPDSAGDTYALMRERIRVLSSDPRKLADMYATNLKRKDFDTAANRYGYAIALIRSGRGMQAVEQIQPLLVSQPASVVLRLALADAYVEAGRHGDAMAIYKVLHDNSPRNGAVTLGYARALTDTGRTDEARVAATLLKPMLDDSEDPEIFRTFARASERSGDSERAAEAYA
;
A
#
# COMPACT_ATOMS: atom_id res chain seq x y z
N MET A 1 30.07 84.49 -13.31
CA MET A 1 30.93 83.78 -12.38
C MET A 1 30.06 83.07 -11.31
N ARG A 2 30.25 81.73 -11.24
CA ARG A 2 29.89 80.87 -10.12
C ARG A 2 28.44 80.68 -9.65
N THR A 3 27.89 79.50 -9.97
CA THR A 3 26.79 78.82 -9.27
C THR A 3 27.08 78.58 -7.81
N PRO A 4 26.05 78.34 -6.92
CA PRO A 4 25.72 76.89 -6.67
C PRO A 4 24.26 76.60 -6.32
N LEU A 5 23.86 75.41 -6.73
CA LEU A 5 23.08 74.36 -6.08
C LEU A 5 22.24 74.67 -4.83
N SER A 6 20.96 74.47 -4.97
CA SER A 6 19.98 74.53 -3.90
C SER A 6 19.23 73.20 -3.77
N ARG A 7 19.05 72.77 -2.57
CA ARG A 7 18.39 71.53 -2.14
C ARG A 7 16.87 71.74 -2.09
N LEU A 8 16.17 70.81 -2.78
CA LEU A 8 14.72 70.70 -2.65
C LEU A 8 14.43 69.72 -1.49
N ALA A 9 13.71 70.19 -0.50
CA ALA A 9 13.13 69.39 0.57
C ALA A 9 11.65 69.14 0.27
N LEU A 10 11.29 67.84 0.07
CA LEU A 10 9.90 67.41 -0.07
C LEU A 10 9.33 67.08 1.29
N LEU A 11 8.32 67.82 1.72
CA LEU A 11 7.43 67.45 2.83
C LEU A 11 6.37 66.51 2.29
N ALA A 12 6.35 65.26 2.74
CA ALA A 12 5.25 64.32 2.53
C ALA A 12 4.33 64.36 3.77
N ALA A 13 3.13 64.86 3.62
CA ALA A 13 2.09 64.82 4.64
C ALA A 13 1.46 63.45 4.65
N SER A 14 1.60 62.72 5.76
CA SER A 14 0.98 61.40 5.98
C SER A 14 -0.44 61.61 6.52
N THR A 15 -1.45 61.32 5.68
CA THR A 15 -2.84 61.15 6.15
C THR A 15 -3.03 59.70 6.56
N LEU A 16 -3.14 59.42 7.86
CA LEU A 16 -3.59 58.12 8.39
C LEU A 16 -5.09 57.98 8.12
N ALA A 17 -5.44 57.11 7.19
CA ALA A 17 -6.79 56.59 7.06
C ALA A 17 -6.87 55.27 7.86
N THR A 18 -7.58 55.32 8.99
CA THR A 18 -7.96 54.15 9.77
C THR A 18 -9.02 53.34 8.99
N PHE A 19 -8.62 52.26 8.34
CA PHE A 19 -9.57 51.28 7.86
C PHE A 19 -9.89 50.30 8.99
N ALA A 20 -11.16 50.21 9.36
CA ALA A 20 -11.69 49.15 10.18
C ALA A 20 -11.52 47.82 9.42
N VAL A 21 -10.70 46.91 9.96
CA VAL A 21 -10.59 45.54 9.45
C VAL A 21 -11.83 44.78 9.92
N GLY A 22 -12.82 44.69 9.03
CA GLY A 22 -13.87 43.70 9.16
C GLY A 22 -13.26 42.29 9.06
N ALA A 23 -13.67 41.41 9.98
CA ALA A 23 -13.31 40.02 9.94
C ALA A 23 -13.64 39.46 8.54
N GLN A 24 -12.62 39.07 7.79
CA GLN A 24 -12.78 38.46 6.50
C GLN A 24 -12.64 36.96 6.59
N ASP A 25 -13.64 36.36 6.01
CA ASP A 25 -13.73 34.99 5.58
C ASP A 25 -12.42 34.40 5.04
N ASN A 26 -12.29 33.08 5.19
CA ASN A 26 -11.25 32.23 4.66
C ASN A 26 -10.88 32.60 3.21
N VAL A 27 -10.01 33.54 3.01
CA VAL A 27 -9.32 33.72 1.73
C VAL A 27 -8.33 32.57 1.63
N ARG A 28 -8.71 31.51 0.91
CA ARG A 28 -7.73 30.58 0.38
C ARG A 28 -6.81 31.39 -0.52
N LEU A 29 -5.62 31.67 -0.04
CA LEU A 29 -4.55 32.20 -0.88
C LEU A 29 -4.43 31.24 -2.09
N PRO A 30 -4.36 31.76 -3.32
CA PRO A 30 -4.03 30.92 -4.47
C PRO A 30 -2.74 30.19 -4.14
N ASP A 31 -2.74 28.89 -4.34
CA ASP A 31 -1.52 28.09 -4.31
C ASP A 31 -0.58 28.71 -5.37
N LEU A 32 0.43 29.46 -4.94
CA LEU A 32 1.40 30.11 -5.81
C LEU A 32 2.34 29.08 -6.45
N GLY A 33 1.89 27.82 -6.56
CA GLY A 33 2.61 26.71 -7.16
C GLY A 33 3.98 26.60 -6.49
N SER A 34 4.17 25.63 -5.64
CA SER A 34 5.52 25.40 -5.10
C SER A 34 6.47 25.33 -6.28
N SER A 35 7.66 25.96 -6.17
CA SER A 35 8.73 25.86 -7.17
C SER A 35 9.07 24.39 -7.48
N ALA A 36 8.75 23.48 -6.57
CA ALA A 36 8.79 22.05 -6.69
C ALA A 36 7.86 21.47 -7.80
N ALA A 37 6.71 22.10 -8.09
CA ALA A 37 5.83 21.68 -9.20
C ALA A 37 6.49 21.88 -10.59
N GLY A 38 7.61 22.61 -10.68
CA GLY A 38 8.42 22.75 -11.87
C GLY A 38 9.43 21.60 -12.10
N LEU A 39 9.54 20.63 -11.18
CA LEU A 39 10.52 19.54 -11.23
C LEU A 39 9.98 18.28 -11.91
N LEU A 40 8.75 17.92 -11.61
CA LEU A 40 7.99 16.83 -12.20
C LEU A 40 6.53 17.30 -12.26
N SER A 41 5.96 17.29 -13.46
CA SER A 41 4.50 17.47 -13.57
C SER A 41 3.79 16.27 -12.93
N PRO A 42 2.53 16.40 -12.50
CA PRO A 42 1.76 15.27 -11.97
C PRO A 42 1.72 14.06 -12.90
N ARG A 43 1.71 14.31 -14.22
CA ARG A 43 1.75 13.26 -15.24
C ARG A 43 3.09 12.52 -15.24
N GLU A 44 4.20 13.23 -15.22
CA GLU A 44 5.54 12.63 -15.18
C GLU A 44 5.77 11.86 -13.88
N ALA A 45 5.29 12.39 -12.75
CA ALA A 45 5.35 11.71 -11.48
C ALA A 45 4.57 10.39 -11.51
N ASN A 46 3.37 10.38 -12.09
CA ASN A 46 2.56 9.17 -12.22
C ASN A 46 3.22 8.15 -13.16
N GLN A 47 3.75 8.60 -14.31
CA GLN A 47 4.49 7.73 -15.23
C GLN A 47 5.72 7.09 -14.57
N TYR A 48 6.43 7.84 -13.73
CA TYR A 48 7.56 7.31 -12.98
C TYR A 48 7.12 6.22 -12.01
N GLY A 49 6.09 6.47 -11.20
CA GLY A 49 5.57 5.49 -10.25
C GLY A 49 5.06 4.22 -10.94
N GLU A 50 4.34 4.37 -12.04
CA GLU A 50 3.83 3.27 -12.86
C GLU A 50 4.98 2.42 -13.44
N GLN A 51 6.02 3.05 -13.99
CA GLN A 51 7.20 2.35 -14.48
C GLN A 51 7.96 1.63 -13.38
N MET A 52 8.12 2.29 -12.21
CA MET A 52 8.74 1.69 -11.03
C MET A 52 7.98 0.43 -10.61
N LEU A 53 6.66 0.51 -10.46
CA LEU A 53 5.84 -0.63 -10.03
C LEU A 53 5.90 -1.79 -11.04
N ARG A 54 5.77 -1.48 -12.36
CA ARG A 54 5.94 -2.50 -13.42
C ARG A 54 7.30 -3.20 -13.34
N GLN A 55 8.36 -2.43 -13.09
CA GLN A 55 9.70 -3.02 -12.95
C GLN A 55 9.79 -3.90 -11.71
N MET A 56 9.19 -3.50 -10.59
CA MET A 56 9.14 -4.32 -9.38
C MET A 56 8.40 -5.63 -9.62
N HIS A 57 7.28 -5.63 -10.34
CA HIS A 57 6.58 -6.86 -10.76
C HIS A 57 7.46 -7.75 -11.63
N THR A 58 8.14 -7.17 -12.63
CA THR A 58 9.03 -7.90 -13.54
C THR A 58 10.18 -8.59 -12.79
N LEU A 59 10.69 -7.96 -11.74
CA LEU A 59 11.77 -8.47 -10.90
C LEU A 59 11.27 -9.36 -9.74
N ASN A 60 9.96 -9.66 -9.65
CA ASN A 60 9.33 -10.39 -8.55
C ASN A 60 9.63 -9.78 -7.16
N LEU A 61 9.70 -8.46 -7.08
CA LEU A 61 9.89 -7.70 -5.84
C LEU A 61 8.57 -7.35 -5.13
N THR A 62 7.44 -7.72 -5.71
CA THR A 62 6.09 -7.52 -5.17
C THR A 62 5.49 -8.83 -4.71
N VAL A 63 4.52 -8.76 -3.79
CA VAL A 63 3.66 -9.88 -3.45
C VAL A 63 2.42 -9.78 -4.33
N ASP A 64 2.43 -10.52 -5.44
CA ASP A 64 1.36 -10.51 -6.42
C ASP A 64 0.27 -11.51 -6.00
N ASP A 65 -0.78 -11.00 -5.34
CA ASP A 65 -1.92 -11.78 -4.87
C ASP A 65 -3.17 -10.90 -4.80
N ALA A 66 -4.15 -11.16 -5.65
CA ALA A 66 -5.34 -10.31 -5.82
C ALA A 66 -6.12 -10.06 -4.51
N LEU A 67 -6.07 -10.97 -3.54
CA LEU A 67 -6.74 -10.79 -2.25
C LEU A 67 -5.95 -9.84 -1.35
N VAL A 68 -4.61 -9.93 -1.38
CA VAL A 68 -3.70 -9.03 -0.66
C VAL A 68 -3.76 -7.63 -1.27
N ASP A 69 -3.73 -7.53 -2.61
CA ASP A 69 -3.81 -6.26 -3.33
C ASP A 69 -5.13 -5.56 -3.05
N GLN A 70 -6.24 -6.29 -3.08
CA GLN A 70 -7.53 -5.74 -2.71
C GLN A 70 -7.53 -5.23 -1.27
N TYR A 71 -6.99 -6.01 -0.33
CA TYR A 71 -6.95 -5.64 1.09
C TYR A 71 -6.15 -4.37 1.33
N ILE A 72 -4.92 -4.28 0.79
CA ILE A 72 -4.04 -3.13 1.04
C ILE A 72 -4.58 -1.86 0.38
N ASN A 73 -5.18 -1.97 -0.81
CA ASN A 73 -5.82 -0.86 -1.49
C ASN A 73 -7.10 -0.41 -0.76
N ASP A 74 -7.95 -1.33 -0.28
CA ASP A 74 -9.13 -0.99 0.52
C ASP A 74 -8.75 -0.25 1.82
N LEU A 75 -7.69 -0.69 2.50
CA LEU A 75 -7.14 -0.03 3.66
C LEU A 75 -6.60 1.37 3.32
N GLY A 76 -5.77 1.45 2.28
CA GLY A 76 -5.15 2.70 1.83
C GLY A 76 -6.19 3.73 1.37
N PHE A 77 -7.14 3.35 0.53
CA PHE A 77 -8.18 4.28 0.05
C PHE A 77 -9.14 4.74 1.14
N ARG A 78 -9.36 3.93 2.19
CA ARG A 78 -10.10 4.38 3.38
C ARG A 78 -9.37 5.53 4.09
N LEU A 79 -8.05 5.43 4.18
CA LEU A 79 -7.21 6.50 4.74
C LEU A 79 -7.17 7.73 3.82
N VAL A 80 -6.98 7.53 2.50
CA VAL A 80 -6.99 8.62 1.51
C VAL A 80 -8.30 9.41 1.55
N ALA A 81 -9.44 8.72 1.63
CA ALA A 81 -10.75 9.36 1.72
C ALA A 81 -10.91 10.24 2.99
N ALA A 82 -10.14 9.94 4.04
CA ALA A 82 -10.12 10.69 5.30
C ALA A 82 -8.99 11.72 5.40
N SER A 83 -8.14 11.81 4.36
CA SER A 83 -6.97 12.71 4.30
C SER A 83 -7.33 14.11 3.81
N ASP A 84 -6.34 15.02 3.84
CA ASP A 84 -6.49 16.40 3.35
C ASP A 84 -6.62 16.50 1.82
N ARG A 85 -6.18 15.45 1.09
CA ARG A 85 -6.16 15.39 -0.39
C ARG A 85 -6.80 14.11 -0.94
N PRO A 86 -8.10 13.91 -0.73
CA PRO A 86 -8.79 12.66 -1.09
C PRO A 86 -8.93 12.43 -2.61
N LYS A 87 -8.59 13.43 -3.43
CA LYS A 87 -8.69 13.37 -4.90
C LYS A 87 -7.37 13.11 -5.60
N ASP A 88 -6.25 13.10 -4.86
CA ASP A 88 -4.95 12.82 -5.43
C ASP A 88 -4.87 11.34 -5.83
N HIS A 89 -4.01 11.04 -6.79
CA HIS A 89 -3.75 9.65 -7.19
C HIS A 89 -2.98 8.92 -6.10
N PHE A 90 -3.42 7.70 -5.77
CA PHE A 90 -2.72 6.79 -4.87
C PHE A 90 -2.79 5.36 -5.39
N GLN A 91 -1.72 4.61 -5.19
CA GLN A 91 -1.61 3.18 -5.45
C GLN A 91 -0.84 2.52 -4.32
N PHE A 92 -1.40 1.43 -3.77
CA PHE A 92 -0.80 0.70 -2.65
C PHE A 92 -0.39 -0.69 -3.10
N PHE A 93 0.80 -1.14 -2.70
CA PHE A 93 1.30 -2.47 -3.04
C PHE A 93 2.19 -3.03 -1.93
N ILE A 94 2.34 -4.36 -1.90
CA ILE A 94 3.19 -5.04 -0.93
C ILE A 94 4.52 -5.41 -1.59
N VAL A 95 5.60 -5.03 -0.94
CA VAL A 95 6.96 -5.40 -1.37
C VAL A 95 7.35 -6.74 -0.73
N ASN A 96 7.85 -7.65 -1.55
CA ASN A 96 8.32 -8.96 -1.11
C ASN A 96 9.72 -8.86 -0.47
N ASP A 97 9.79 -8.15 0.65
CA ASP A 97 11.01 -7.94 1.43
C ASP A 97 10.71 -8.14 2.92
N SER A 98 11.59 -8.86 3.60
CA SER A 98 11.51 -9.13 5.04
C SER A 98 11.97 -7.95 5.91
N GLN A 99 12.57 -6.92 5.32
CA GLN A 99 12.94 -5.72 6.06
C GLN A 99 11.70 -4.95 6.53
N ILE A 100 11.81 -4.34 7.71
CA ILE A 100 10.76 -3.49 8.26
C ILE A 100 10.85 -2.12 7.58
N ASN A 101 10.00 -1.89 6.57
CA ASN A 101 9.99 -0.62 5.82
C ASN A 101 8.62 -0.36 5.18
N ALA A 102 8.35 0.93 4.93
CA ALA A 102 7.33 1.43 4.02
C ALA A 102 7.87 2.69 3.35
N PHE A 103 7.33 3.06 2.20
CA PHE A 103 7.80 4.24 1.51
C PHE A 103 6.75 4.83 0.58
N ALA A 104 6.83 6.15 0.40
CA ALA A 104 6.11 6.88 -0.63
C ALA A 104 7.02 7.13 -1.85
N ALA A 105 6.46 7.00 -3.05
CA ALA A 105 7.13 7.29 -4.32
C ALA A 105 6.35 8.33 -5.14
N PRO A 106 7.00 8.96 -6.16
CA PRO A 106 6.32 9.92 -7.03
C PRO A 106 5.05 9.35 -7.66
N GLY A 107 4.05 10.22 -7.84
CA GLY A 107 2.77 9.81 -8.43
C GLY A 107 1.78 9.19 -7.43
N GLY A 108 2.09 9.18 -6.12
CA GLY A 108 1.19 8.66 -5.10
C GLY A 108 1.33 7.16 -4.84
N TYR A 109 2.41 6.54 -5.27
CA TYR A 109 2.68 5.13 -5.03
C TYR A 109 3.22 4.91 -3.61
N ILE A 110 2.63 3.97 -2.88
CA ILE A 110 3.03 3.60 -1.52
C ILE A 110 3.31 2.11 -1.46
N GLY A 111 4.56 1.77 -1.20
CA GLY A 111 5.02 0.41 -0.97
C GLY A 111 5.12 0.08 0.52
N VAL A 112 4.65 -1.09 0.93
CA VAL A 112 4.75 -1.60 2.29
C VAL A 112 5.46 -2.95 2.25
N ASN A 113 6.58 -3.08 2.95
CA ASN A 113 7.30 -4.34 2.99
C ASN A 113 6.54 -5.40 3.80
N ALA A 114 6.58 -6.64 3.35
CA ALA A 114 5.99 -7.78 4.05
C ALA A 114 6.50 -7.89 5.50
N GLY A 115 7.79 -7.62 5.73
CA GLY A 115 8.39 -7.64 7.06
C GLY A 115 7.81 -6.60 8.01
N LEU A 116 7.36 -5.43 7.52
CA LEU A 116 6.66 -4.45 8.35
C LEU A 116 5.30 -4.99 8.80
N ILE A 117 4.54 -5.60 7.88
CA ILE A 117 3.22 -6.16 8.19
C ILE A 117 3.35 -7.31 9.21
N ASP A 118 4.40 -8.10 9.10
CA ASP A 118 4.65 -9.24 10.00
C ASP A 118 4.79 -8.81 11.46
N ILE A 119 5.36 -7.65 11.73
CA ILE A 119 5.57 -7.13 13.08
C ILE A 119 4.44 -6.25 13.60
N THR A 120 3.52 -5.80 12.76
CA THR A 120 2.34 -5.05 13.24
C THR A 120 1.40 -5.97 14.01
N THR A 121 0.79 -5.46 15.09
CA THR A 121 -0.06 -6.25 15.99
C THR A 121 -1.55 -5.99 15.78
N SER A 122 -1.88 -4.91 15.05
CA SER A 122 -3.26 -4.56 14.71
C SER A 122 -3.34 -3.87 13.35
N GLU A 123 -4.53 -3.88 12.73
CA GLU A 123 -4.79 -3.12 11.50
C GLU A 123 -4.57 -1.62 11.71
N SER A 124 -4.85 -1.10 12.91
CA SER A 124 -4.62 0.32 13.23
C SER A 124 -3.14 0.70 13.21
N GLU A 125 -2.23 -0.21 13.55
CA GLU A 125 -0.80 0.04 13.44
C GLU A 125 -0.34 0.10 11.99
N LEU A 126 -0.77 -0.87 11.17
CA LEU A 126 -0.50 -0.86 9.72
C LEU A 126 -1.10 0.40 9.07
N ALA A 127 -2.35 0.72 9.41
CA ALA A 127 -3.02 1.95 8.96
C ALA A 127 -2.27 3.21 9.40
N GLY A 128 -1.68 3.21 10.60
CA GLY A 128 -0.86 4.30 11.12
C GLY A 128 0.37 4.57 10.25
N VAL A 129 1.10 3.53 9.86
CA VAL A 129 2.25 3.66 8.95
C VAL A 129 1.81 4.15 7.57
N ILE A 130 0.76 3.56 6.99
CA ILE A 130 0.25 4.01 5.69
C ILE A 130 -0.25 5.46 5.74
N ALA A 131 -0.90 5.88 6.83
CA ALA A 131 -1.34 7.27 7.02
C ALA A 131 -0.16 8.24 7.12
N HIS A 132 0.96 7.82 7.69
CA HIS A 132 2.20 8.58 7.71
C HIS A 132 2.76 8.78 6.29
N GLU A 133 2.81 7.71 5.47
CA GLU A 133 3.23 7.79 4.07
C GLU A 133 2.29 8.68 3.22
N ILE A 134 0.97 8.58 3.44
CA ILE A 134 -0.01 9.51 2.84
C ILE A 134 0.29 10.95 3.27
N GLY A 135 0.71 11.17 4.52
CA GLY A 135 1.15 12.47 5.02
C GLY A 135 2.32 13.02 4.21
N HIS A 136 3.33 12.21 3.90
CA HIS A 136 4.47 12.62 3.07
C HIS A 136 4.05 13.07 1.67
N ILE A 137 3.11 12.36 1.03
CA ILE A 137 2.60 12.69 -0.30
C ILE A 137 1.75 13.98 -0.24
N THR A 138 0.76 14.03 0.65
CA THR A 138 -0.19 15.16 0.71
C THR A 138 0.48 16.49 1.10
N GLN A 139 1.58 16.41 1.88
CA GLN A 139 2.38 17.57 2.25
C GLN A 139 3.53 17.87 1.27
N ASN A 140 3.64 17.12 0.16
CA ASN A 140 4.66 17.30 -0.89
C ASN A 140 6.10 17.17 -0.38
N HIS A 141 6.37 16.35 0.66
CA HIS A 141 7.71 16.21 1.24
C HIS A 141 8.73 15.73 0.23
N LEU A 142 8.35 14.78 -0.62
CA LEU A 142 9.20 14.24 -1.68
C LEU A 142 9.65 15.34 -2.65
N TYR A 143 8.73 16.19 -3.09
CA TYR A 143 9.06 17.30 -4.00
C TYR A 143 9.97 18.34 -3.33
N ARG A 144 9.76 18.63 -2.05
CA ARG A 144 10.64 19.52 -1.26
C ARG A 144 12.04 18.93 -1.15
N ALA A 145 12.18 17.64 -0.87
CA ALA A 145 13.47 16.95 -0.81
C ALA A 145 14.22 17.00 -2.17
N PHE A 146 13.52 16.82 -3.28
CA PHE A 146 14.11 16.96 -4.63
C PHE A 146 14.55 18.39 -4.92
N GLU A 147 13.78 19.40 -4.52
CA GLU A 147 14.14 20.81 -4.70
C GLU A 147 15.43 21.16 -3.91
N ASP A 148 15.53 20.70 -2.68
CA ASP A 148 16.73 20.90 -1.86
C ASP A 148 17.94 20.12 -2.38
N SER A 149 17.73 18.92 -2.95
CA SER A 149 18.81 18.13 -3.56
C SER A 149 19.39 18.79 -4.81
N LYS A 150 18.58 19.52 -5.61
CA LYS A 150 19.09 20.30 -6.75
C LYS A 150 20.03 21.41 -6.34
N LYS A 151 19.77 22.06 -5.22
CA LYS A 151 20.69 23.07 -4.65
C LYS A 151 22.05 22.46 -4.30
N ASN A 152 22.07 21.15 -3.96
CA ASN A 152 23.25 20.38 -3.61
C ASN A 152 23.74 19.44 -4.76
N ALA A 153 23.17 19.56 -5.96
CA ALA A 153 23.44 18.68 -7.10
C ALA A 153 24.94 18.52 -7.45
N PRO A 154 25.82 19.54 -7.34
CA PRO A 154 27.24 19.35 -7.60
C PRO A 154 27.91 18.35 -6.65
N LEU A 155 27.50 18.35 -5.37
CA LEU A 155 28.03 17.42 -4.37
C LEU A 155 27.48 16.00 -4.57
N MET A 156 26.18 15.87 -4.92
CA MET A 156 25.55 14.59 -5.18
C MET A 156 26.09 13.91 -6.44
N ALA A 157 26.38 14.69 -7.50
CA ALA A 157 27.02 14.17 -8.70
C ALA A 157 28.41 13.59 -8.40
N LEU A 158 29.16 14.23 -7.49
CA LEU A 158 30.47 13.75 -7.07
C LEU A 158 30.39 12.45 -6.28
N VAL A 159 29.39 12.30 -5.40
CA VAL A 159 29.12 11.08 -4.62
C VAL A 159 28.70 9.94 -5.55
N LEU A 160 27.82 10.22 -6.54
CA LEU A 160 27.36 9.22 -7.51
C LEU A 160 28.51 8.75 -8.40
N LEU A 161 29.35 9.65 -8.90
CA LEU A 161 30.55 9.32 -9.68
C LEU A 161 31.55 8.51 -8.84
N GLY A 162 31.68 8.82 -7.57
CA GLY A 162 32.51 8.06 -6.64
C GLY A 162 31.99 6.64 -6.40
N ALA A 163 30.67 6.46 -6.27
CA ALA A 163 30.04 5.16 -6.11
C ALA A 163 30.17 4.29 -7.39
N ILE A 164 30.03 4.89 -8.58
CA ILE A 164 30.25 4.22 -9.86
C ILE A 164 31.72 3.81 -10.01
N ALA A 165 32.66 4.67 -9.65
CA ALA A 165 34.09 4.37 -9.70
C ALA A 165 34.48 3.26 -8.73
N ALA A 166 33.89 3.19 -7.53
CA ALA A 166 34.10 2.15 -6.55
C ALA A 166 33.50 0.80 -6.98
N GLY A 167 32.36 0.81 -7.69
CA GLY A 167 31.71 -0.38 -8.25
C GLY A 167 32.40 -0.93 -9.50
N ALA A 168 33.13 -0.10 -10.26
CA ALA A 168 33.85 -0.52 -11.47
C ALA A 168 35.15 -1.28 -11.21
N GLY A 169 35.61 -1.35 -9.94
CA GLY A 169 36.85 -2.03 -9.55
C GLY A 169 36.74 -3.53 -9.26
N GLY A 170 35.56 -4.15 -9.32
CA GLY A 170 35.37 -5.57 -8.99
C GLY A 170 34.41 -6.27 -9.93
N GLY A 171 34.95 -6.96 -10.89
CA GLY A 171 34.49 -8.12 -11.71
C GLY A 171 33.03 -8.55 -11.70
N ALA A 172 32.09 -7.69 -12.03
CA ALA A 172 30.68 -8.07 -12.26
C ALA A 172 30.39 -7.93 -13.77
N GLY A 173 30.49 -9.04 -14.49
CA GLY A 173 30.07 -9.16 -15.88
C GLY A 173 28.55 -8.97 -16.01
N ASP A 174 28.11 -8.62 -17.20
CA ASP A 174 26.75 -8.58 -17.80
C ASP A 174 25.50 -8.26 -16.96
N ALA A 175 25.53 -8.34 -15.63
CA ALA A 175 24.43 -7.98 -14.74
C ALA A 175 24.39 -6.48 -14.38
N ALA A 176 25.44 -5.74 -14.70
CA ALA A 176 25.60 -4.33 -14.31
C ALA A 176 24.53 -3.39 -14.93
N PRO A 177 24.11 -3.53 -16.19
CA PRO A 177 23.09 -2.63 -16.76
C PRO A 177 21.69 -2.80 -16.16
N ALA A 178 21.28 -4.05 -15.88
CA ALA A 178 19.97 -4.35 -15.30
C ALA A 178 19.87 -3.90 -13.84
N VAL A 179 20.94 -4.06 -13.07
CA VAL A 179 21.04 -3.58 -11.69
C VAL A 179 21.09 -2.05 -11.64
N LEU A 180 21.74 -1.40 -12.64
CA LEU A 180 21.79 0.07 -12.74
C LEU A 180 20.40 0.66 -13.06
N MET A 181 19.62 0.07 -13.94
CA MET A 181 18.28 0.59 -14.28
C MET A 181 17.23 0.24 -13.22
N GLY A 182 17.23 -0.98 -12.68
CA GLY A 182 16.33 -1.38 -11.61
C GLY A 182 16.71 -0.85 -10.23
N GLY A 183 18.01 -0.71 -9.98
CA GLY A 183 18.54 -0.18 -8.73
C GLY A 183 18.40 1.33 -8.57
N GLN A 184 18.32 2.11 -9.65
CA GLN A 184 18.24 3.57 -9.56
C GLN A 184 16.99 4.05 -8.80
N GLY A 185 15.83 3.46 -9.02
CA GLY A 185 14.61 3.78 -8.28
C GLY A 185 14.73 3.43 -6.78
N LEU A 186 15.24 2.24 -6.47
CA LEU A 186 15.44 1.78 -5.09
C LEU A 186 16.60 2.52 -4.39
N ILE A 187 17.64 2.90 -5.13
CA ILE A 187 18.76 3.70 -4.58
C ILE A 187 18.28 5.14 -4.32
N MET A 188 17.50 5.75 -5.22
CA MET A 188 16.87 7.04 -4.98
C MET A 188 15.96 7.02 -3.75
N GLN A 189 15.18 5.96 -3.58
CA GLN A 189 14.31 5.78 -2.42
C GLN A 189 15.11 5.69 -1.11
N ARG A 190 16.23 5.00 -1.10
CA ARG A 190 17.12 4.92 0.08
C ARG A 190 17.85 6.22 0.40
N GLN A 191 17.93 7.18 -0.52
CA GLN A 191 18.59 8.47 -0.34
C GLN A 191 17.65 9.61 0.07
N ILE A 192 16.33 9.39 0.10
CA ILE A 192 15.38 10.39 0.56
C ILE A 192 15.37 10.38 2.09
N ASN A 193 16.20 11.21 2.67
CA ASN A 193 16.16 11.52 4.09
C ASN A 193 15.24 12.72 4.29
N PHE A 194 14.05 12.47 4.82
CA PHE A 194 13.14 13.54 5.21
C PHE A 194 13.72 14.32 6.39
N THR A 195 13.47 15.62 6.40
CA THR A 195 13.90 16.45 7.53
C THR A 195 13.06 16.11 8.78
N ARG A 196 13.62 16.38 9.98
CA ARG A 196 12.85 16.22 11.23
C ARG A 196 11.50 16.98 11.20
N LYS A 197 11.43 18.10 10.49
CA LYS A 197 10.19 18.88 10.35
C LYS A 197 9.17 18.13 9.48
N ASP A 198 9.62 17.54 8.39
CA ASP A 198 8.76 16.76 7.50
C ASP A 198 8.19 15.53 8.23
N GLU A 199 9.01 14.87 9.07
CA GLU A 199 8.57 13.75 9.89
C GLU A 199 7.48 14.14 10.90
N ILE A 200 7.69 15.24 11.63
CA ILE A 200 6.70 15.78 12.59
C ILE A 200 5.40 16.21 11.88
N GLU A 201 5.52 16.76 10.67
CA GLU A 201 4.36 17.13 9.86
C GLU A 201 3.60 15.91 9.37
N ALA A 202 4.30 14.87 8.86
CA ALA A 202 3.71 13.62 8.44
C ALA A 202 3.03 12.87 9.59
N ASP A 203 3.65 12.84 10.78
CA ASP A 203 3.03 12.28 11.99
C ASP A 203 1.73 13.00 12.33
N ARG A 204 1.74 14.34 12.34
CA ARG A 204 0.57 15.15 12.67
C ARG A 204 -0.60 14.90 11.72
N VAL A 205 -0.31 14.93 10.42
CA VAL A 205 -1.33 14.70 9.38
C VAL A 205 -1.79 13.26 9.39
N GLY A 206 -0.86 12.31 9.52
CA GLY A 206 -1.13 10.89 9.57
C GLY A 206 -2.02 10.48 10.74
N ILE A 207 -1.74 10.96 11.98
CA ILE A 207 -2.57 10.67 13.16
C ILE A 207 -3.99 11.24 12.99
N GLN A 208 -4.13 12.44 12.41
CA GLN A 208 -5.45 13.00 12.15
C GLN A 208 -6.21 12.20 11.10
N THR A 209 -5.54 11.80 10.01
CA THR A 209 -6.09 10.95 8.95
C THR A 209 -6.52 9.59 9.53
N LEU A 210 -5.68 8.96 10.34
CA LEU A 210 -5.95 7.70 11.02
C LEU A 210 -7.24 7.78 11.86
N ALA A 211 -7.35 8.82 12.69
CA ALA A 211 -8.53 9.06 13.53
C ALA A 211 -9.80 9.35 12.72
N ASN A 212 -9.68 10.15 11.64
CA ASN A 212 -10.80 10.48 10.75
C ASN A 212 -11.30 9.23 10.00
N ALA A 213 -10.39 8.28 9.69
CA ALA A 213 -10.73 7.01 9.06
C ALA A 213 -11.34 5.99 10.06
N GLY A 214 -11.43 6.33 11.34
CA GLY A 214 -12.04 5.50 12.39
C GLY A 214 -11.09 4.50 13.05
N TYR A 215 -9.79 4.56 12.76
CA TYR A 215 -8.75 3.76 13.39
C TYR A 215 -8.34 4.35 14.74
N ASP A 216 -7.60 3.54 15.52
CA ASP A 216 -7.07 3.98 16.81
C ASP A 216 -5.89 4.95 16.61
N PRO A 217 -6.01 6.22 17.00
CA PRO A 217 -4.92 7.19 16.83
C PRO A 217 -3.69 6.90 17.71
N GLN A 218 -3.81 6.07 18.76
CA GLN A 218 -2.66 5.68 19.60
C GLN A 218 -1.76 4.67 18.91
N ALA A 219 -2.31 3.90 17.96
CA ALA A 219 -1.60 2.79 17.32
C ALA A 219 -0.30 3.22 16.61
N MET A 220 -0.27 4.41 16.00
CA MET A 220 0.97 4.95 15.41
C MET A 220 2.07 5.15 16.46
N ALA A 221 1.72 5.72 17.61
CA ALA A 221 2.67 5.99 18.67
C ALA A 221 3.13 4.69 19.37
N GLU A 222 2.26 3.69 19.45
CA GLU A 222 2.60 2.35 19.98
C GLU A 222 3.56 1.63 19.04
N PHE A 223 3.31 1.67 17.73
CA PHE A 223 4.21 1.13 16.73
C PHE A 223 5.59 1.79 16.81
N PHE A 224 5.67 3.12 16.87
CA PHE A 224 6.93 3.85 17.03
C PHE A 224 7.68 3.46 18.31
N GLY A 225 6.97 3.27 19.42
CA GLY A 225 7.56 2.82 20.67
C GLY A 225 8.24 1.45 20.52
N ARG A 226 7.55 0.48 19.90
CA ARG A 226 8.14 -0.85 19.64
C ARG A 226 9.33 -0.79 18.69
N MET A 227 9.26 0.03 17.65
CA MET A 227 10.40 0.24 16.74
C MET A 227 11.63 0.74 17.48
N GLN A 228 11.44 1.69 18.40
CA GLN A 228 12.54 2.21 19.21
C GLN A 228 13.10 1.17 20.18
N ASP A 229 12.24 0.35 20.76
CA ASP A 229 12.68 -0.72 21.67
C ASP A 229 13.50 -1.79 20.92
N THR A 230 13.20 -2.06 19.65
CA THR A 230 13.99 -2.97 18.81
C THR A 230 15.43 -2.47 18.63
N LEU A 231 15.63 -1.15 18.49
CA LEU A 231 16.98 -0.56 18.42
C LEU A 231 17.80 -0.71 19.70
N ARG A 232 17.12 -0.74 20.86
CA ARG A 232 17.80 -0.83 22.17
C ARG A 232 18.30 -2.23 22.49
N VAL A 233 17.67 -3.25 21.89
CA VAL A 233 17.99 -4.67 22.14
C VAL A 233 19.04 -5.20 21.16
N GLY A 234 19.18 -4.60 19.98
CA GLY A 234 20.19 -4.96 18.99
C GLY A 234 21.54 -4.31 19.35
N GLU A 235 22.53 -5.10 19.72
CA GLU A 235 23.91 -4.62 19.98
C GLU A 235 24.65 -4.24 18.67
N ASP A 236 24.10 -4.56 17.49
CA ASP A 236 24.68 -4.30 16.18
C ASP A 236 23.90 -3.20 15.43
N GLU A 237 24.54 -2.06 15.15
CA GLU A 237 23.97 -0.97 14.32
C GLU A 237 23.58 -1.43 12.90
N GLU A 238 24.19 -2.51 12.40
CA GLU A 238 23.85 -3.11 11.09
C GLU A 238 22.46 -3.78 11.07
N ALA A 239 21.83 -4.03 12.23
CA ALA A 239 20.53 -4.68 12.35
C ALA A 239 19.35 -3.70 12.50
N ALA A 240 19.57 -2.39 12.39
CA ALA A 240 18.49 -1.40 12.54
C ALA A 240 17.46 -1.55 11.40
N PRO A 241 16.14 -1.55 11.72
CA PRO A 241 15.10 -1.54 10.71
C PRO A 241 15.29 -0.41 9.69
N SER A 242 15.19 -0.72 8.39
CA SER A 242 15.40 0.26 7.33
C SER A 242 14.43 1.45 7.41
N LEU A 243 13.24 1.24 7.96
CA LEU A 243 12.27 2.30 8.28
C LEU A 243 12.88 3.38 9.18
N LEU A 244 13.70 2.99 10.16
CA LEU A 244 14.30 3.95 11.09
C LEU A 244 15.48 4.72 10.48
N LEU A 245 16.04 4.23 9.38
CA LEU A 245 17.07 4.93 8.62
C LEU A 245 16.48 6.03 7.74
N THR A 246 15.27 5.79 7.19
CA THR A 246 14.54 6.75 6.35
C THR A 246 13.64 7.68 7.17
N HIS A 247 13.08 7.17 8.28
CA HIS A 247 12.14 7.86 9.18
C HIS A 247 12.63 7.74 10.64
N PRO A 248 13.64 8.50 11.07
CA PRO A 248 14.17 8.39 12.41
C PRO A 248 13.12 8.63 13.49
N VAL A 249 12.84 7.61 14.31
CA VAL A 249 11.89 7.70 15.42
C VAL A 249 12.60 8.19 16.67
N THR A 250 12.31 9.41 17.09
CA THR A 250 12.84 10.01 18.31
C THR A 250 11.83 9.94 19.46
N LEU A 251 12.31 10.03 20.71
CA LEU A 251 11.44 10.13 21.90
C LEU A 251 10.48 11.32 21.81
N GLU A 252 10.92 12.41 21.18
CA GLU A 252 10.11 13.59 20.93
C GLU A 252 8.91 13.27 20.02
N ARG A 253 9.14 12.58 18.89
CA ARG A 253 8.07 12.14 17.96
C ARG A 253 7.07 11.22 18.66
N ILE A 254 7.55 10.24 19.42
CA ILE A 254 6.67 9.33 20.20
C ILE A 254 5.82 10.11 21.20
N SER A 255 6.41 11.06 21.93
CA SER A 255 5.72 11.88 22.92
C SER A 255 4.67 12.78 22.27
N ASP A 256 5.02 13.45 21.17
CA ASP A 256 4.11 14.33 20.41
C ASP A 256 2.94 13.50 19.82
N ALA A 257 3.22 12.36 19.21
CA ALA A 257 2.21 11.44 18.68
C ALA A 257 1.22 11.00 19.75
N LYS A 258 1.70 10.56 20.94
CA LYS A 258 0.85 10.21 22.09
C LYS A 258 0.01 11.39 22.58
N GLY A 259 0.61 12.60 22.64
CA GLY A 259 -0.10 13.82 23.07
C GLY A 259 -1.24 14.16 22.10
N ARG A 260 -0.98 14.10 20.79
CA ARG A 260 -1.97 14.37 19.73
C ARG A 260 -3.09 13.35 19.72
N ALA A 261 -2.76 12.06 19.80
CA ALA A 261 -3.74 10.99 19.87
C ALA A 261 -4.69 11.18 21.04
N ARG A 262 -4.18 11.45 22.25
CA ARG A 262 -5.00 11.75 23.45
C ARG A 262 -5.88 13.00 23.26
N ALA A 263 -5.36 14.06 22.65
CA ALA A 263 -6.14 15.27 22.39
C ALA A 263 -7.29 15.02 21.41
N ILE A 264 -7.09 14.16 20.40
CA ILE A 264 -8.14 13.73 19.46
C ILE A 264 -9.19 12.90 20.19
N GLU A 265 -8.79 11.92 20.99
CA GLU A 265 -9.71 11.10 21.79
C GLU A 265 -10.56 11.92 22.73
N GLN A 266 -9.96 12.90 23.43
CA GLN A 266 -10.68 13.82 24.32
C GLN A 266 -11.69 14.68 23.55
N ARG A 267 -11.35 15.19 22.37
CA ARG A 267 -12.28 15.96 21.52
C ARG A 267 -13.43 15.11 20.99
N ASN A 268 -13.20 13.83 20.81
CA ASN A 268 -14.17 12.86 20.32
C ASN A 268 -14.89 12.11 21.46
N ALA A 269 -14.51 12.33 22.72
CA ALA A 269 -15.17 11.78 23.88
C ALA A 269 -16.65 12.19 23.89
N GLY A 270 -17.56 11.21 23.90
CA GLY A 270 -19.02 11.45 23.86
C GLY A 270 -19.61 11.62 22.46
N LYS A 271 -18.80 11.68 21.41
CA LYS A 271 -19.29 11.49 20.02
C LYS A 271 -19.32 9.99 19.75
N PRO A 272 -20.40 9.45 19.12
CA PRO A 272 -20.32 8.09 18.64
C PRO A 272 -19.06 8.01 17.76
N ARG A 273 -18.18 7.04 18.05
CA ARG A 273 -17.12 6.66 17.11
C ARG A 273 -17.84 6.49 15.78
N GLN A 274 -17.47 7.27 14.75
CA GLN A 274 -18.09 7.05 13.46
C GLN A 274 -17.82 5.58 13.15
N PRO A 275 -18.87 4.76 12.98
CA PRO A 275 -18.63 3.38 12.71
C PRO A 275 -17.77 3.35 11.45
N THR A 276 -16.67 2.61 11.49
CA THR A 276 -16.06 2.06 10.29
C THR A 276 -17.22 1.65 9.40
N LEU A 277 -17.56 2.46 8.41
CA LEU A 277 -18.73 2.40 7.53
C LEU A 277 -19.78 1.39 8.00
N ASP A 278 -20.89 1.84 8.60
CA ASP A 278 -21.87 0.91 9.13
C ASP A 278 -22.29 -0.05 8.00
N LYS A 279 -22.70 -1.26 8.39
CA LYS A 279 -23.10 -2.32 7.45
C LYS A 279 -24.15 -1.83 6.46
N ALA A 280 -25.04 -0.92 6.87
CA ALA A 280 -26.10 -0.37 6.04
C ALA A 280 -25.61 0.69 5.05
N THR A 281 -24.64 1.52 5.44
CA THR A 281 -23.98 2.48 4.56
C THR A 281 -23.05 1.75 3.58
N TRP A 282 -22.38 0.70 4.05
CA TRP A 282 -21.60 -0.21 3.24
C TRP A 282 -22.47 -0.93 2.18
N GLU A 283 -23.61 -1.50 2.56
CA GLU A 283 -24.52 -2.20 1.64
C GLU A 283 -25.14 -1.28 0.58
N LYS A 284 -25.39 0.00 0.88
CA LYS A 284 -25.92 0.99 -0.07
C LYS A 284 -24.89 1.51 -1.07
N ASN A 285 -23.61 1.51 -0.69
CA ASN A 285 -22.53 2.12 -1.45
C ASN A 285 -21.68 1.12 -2.24
N THR A 286 -22.10 -0.14 -2.33
CA THR A 286 -21.37 -1.20 -3.01
C THR A 286 -21.68 -1.29 -4.48
N ALA A 287 -21.15 -0.38 -5.28
CA ALA A 287 -20.77 -0.66 -6.64
C ALA A 287 -19.22 -0.86 -6.65
N PRO A 288 -18.65 -1.71 -7.51
CA PRO A 288 -17.29 -2.17 -7.39
C PRO A 288 -16.28 -1.11 -7.78
N VAL A 289 -15.21 -1.04 -7.07
CA VAL A 289 -13.97 -0.49 -7.61
C VAL A 289 -13.24 -1.63 -8.31
N LEU A 290 -13.39 -1.71 -9.58
CA LEU A 290 -12.33 -2.09 -10.48
C LEU A 290 -11.19 -1.10 -10.20
N PHE A 291 -9.93 -1.54 -10.24
CA PHE A 291 -8.76 -0.71 -10.09
C PHE A 291 -8.90 0.54 -10.96
N VAL A 292 -9.32 1.66 -10.36
CA VAL A 292 -9.64 2.86 -11.14
C VAL A 292 -8.34 3.62 -11.34
N LYS A 293 -7.87 3.66 -12.57
CA LYS A 293 -6.74 4.51 -13.02
C LYS A 293 -6.98 6.00 -12.74
N ASP A 294 -8.21 6.39 -12.42
CA ASP A 294 -8.61 7.76 -12.21
C ASP A 294 -9.34 7.91 -10.87
N ASN A 295 -8.64 8.44 -9.86
CA ASN A 295 -9.18 8.75 -8.55
C ASN A 295 -10.28 9.83 -8.53
N THR A 296 -10.67 10.36 -9.68
CA THR A 296 -11.74 11.37 -9.78
C THR A 296 -13.12 10.78 -9.42
N GLN A 297 -13.23 9.46 -9.31
CA GLN A 297 -14.43 8.76 -8.88
C GLN A 297 -14.24 8.03 -7.55
N LEU A 298 -13.83 8.73 -6.51
CA LEU A 298 -13.96 8.27 -5.13
C LEU A 298 -15.44 8.27 -4.67
N ALA A 299 -16.35 7.84 -5.54
CA ALA A 299 -17.63 7.35 -5.11
C ALA A 299 -17.41 5.97 -4.49
N PRO A 300 -17.99 5.67 -3.34
CA PRO A 300 -17.75 4.47 -2.56
C PRO A 300 -18.35 3.26 -3.26
N ASN A 301 -17.58 2.68 -4.16
CA ASN A 301 -17.99 1.53 -4.94
C ASN A 301 -17.11 0.34 -4.61
N ARG A 302 -17.32 -0.27 -3.43
CA ARG A 302 -16.41 -1.27 -2.88
C ARG A 302 -17.03 -2.65 -2.89
N SER A 303 -16.22 -3.63 -3.30
CA SER A 303 -16.60 -5.03 -3.30
C SER A 303 -17.11 -5.46 -1.92
N LYS A 304 -18.13 -6.31 -1.90
CA LYS A 304 -18.63 -6.97 -0.69
C LYS A 304 -17.64 -8.06 -0.24
N ILE A 305 -16.45 -7.67 0.24
CA ILE A 305 -15.89 -8.43 1.34
C ILE A 305 -16.67 -7.91 2.54
N VAL A 306 -17.65 -8.69 3.02
CA VAL A 306 -18.24 -8.44 4.33
C VAL A 306 -17.04 -8.50 5.27
N PRO A 307 -16.65 -7.42 5.95
CA PRO A 307 -15.62 -7.54 6.95
C PRO A 307 -16.16 -8.52 7.99
N ASP A 308 -15.59 -9.71 8.05
CA ASP A 308 -15.40 -10.34 9.35
C ASP A 308 -14.88 -9.21 10.24
N SER A 309 -15.26 -9.16 11.51
CA SER A 309 -14.82 -8.04 12.36
C SER A 309 -13.42 -7.57 11.92
N ALA A 310 -13.21 -6.28 11.65
CA ALA A 310 -12.03 -5.79 10.90
C ALA A 310 -10.69 -6.36 11.40
N GLY A 311 -10.64 -6.79 12.69
CA GLY A 311 -9.51 -7.48 13.29
C GLY A 311 -9.26 -8.89 12.76
N ASP A 312 -10.28 -9.64 12.39
CA ASP A 312 -10.10 -11.01 11.90
C ASP A 312 -9.55 -11.01 10.48
N THR A 313 -10.02 -10.11 9.60
CA THR A 313 -9.52 -9.99 8.22
C THR A 313 -8.06 -9.57 8.20
N TYR A 314 -7.66 -8.59 9.00
CA TYR A 314 -6.26 -8.19 9.14
C TYR A 314 -5.37 -9.37 9.54
N ALA A 315 -5.78 -10.13 10.57
CA ALA A 315 -4.99 -11.26 11.04
C ALA A 315 -4.82 -12.36 9.96
N LEU A 316 -5.87 -12.63 9.18
CA LEU A 316 -5.80 -13.55 8.04
C LEU A 316 -4.86 -13.02 6.95
N MET A 317 -4.97 -11.74 6.57
CA MET A 317 -4.13 -11.13 5.54
C MET A 317 -2.66 -11.07 5.97
N ARG A 318 -2.36 -10.78 7.23
CA ARG A 318 -1.00 -10.82 7.77
C ARG A 318 -0.38 -12.21 7.58
N GLU A 319 -1.09 -13.27 7.95
CA GLU A 319 -0.59 -14.64 7.78
C GLU A 319 -0.46 -15.02 6.30
N ARG A 320 -1.39 -14.56 5.44
CA ARG A 320 -1.29 -14.77 4.00
C ARG A 320 -0.03 -14.12 3.42
N ILE A 321 0.20 -12.84 3.73
CA ILE A 321 1.39 -12.10 3.27
C ILE A 321 2.66 -12.79 3.78
N ARG A 322 2.72 -13.20 5.05
CA ARG A 322 3.85 -13.97 5.61
C ARG A 322 4.17 -15.21 4.79
N VAL A 323 3.15 -15.99 4.42
CA VAL A 323 3.35 -17.21 3.62
C VAL A 323 3.75 -16.88 2.19
N LEU A 324 3.18 -15.83 1.59
CA LEU A 324 3.48 -15.42 0.22
C LEU A 324 4.91 -14.90 0.06
N SER A 325 5.46 -14.28 1.10
CA SER A 325 6.81 -13.71 1.13
C SER A 325 7.90 -14.64 1.70
N SER A 326 7.58 -15.91 1.96
CA SER A 326 8.49 -16.88 2.59
C SER A 326 8.49 -18.22 1.88
N ASP A 327 9.41 -19.11 2.29
CA ASP A 327 9.39 -20.51 1.84
C ASP A 327 8.17 -21.25 2.44
N PRO A 328 7.20 -21.65 1.62
CA PRO A 328 5.96 -22.23 2.12
C PRO A 328 6.16 -23.59 2.82
N ARG A 329 7.19 -24.37 2.45
CA ARG A 329 7.47 -25.67 3.08
C ARG A 329 7.99 -25.50 4.49
N LYS A 330 8.95 -24.55 4.68
CA LYS A 330 9.49 -24.24 6.01
C LYS A 330 8.39 -23.68 6.93
N LEU A 331 7.53 -22.80 6.39
CA LEU A 331 6.41 -22.27 7.17
C LEU A 331 5.39 -23.34 7.51
N ALA A 332 5.06 -24.26 6.61
CA ALA A 332 4.14 -25.34 6.91
C ALA A 332 4.67 -26.22 8.08
N ASP A 333 5.96 -26.51 8.11
CA ASP A 333 6.58 -27.29 9.21
C ASP A 333 6.58 -26.48 10.53
N MET A 334 6.83 -25.17 10.46
CA MET A 334 6.75 -24.26 11.60
C MET A 334 5.33 -24.21 12.18
N TYR A 335 4.30 -24.04 11.34
CA TYR A 335 2.90 -24.05 11.78
C TYR A 335 2.51 -25.41 12.36
N ALA A 336 2.82 -26.52 11.71
CA ALA A 336 2.52 -27.86 12.19
C ALA A 336 3.11 -28.14 13.58
N THR A 337 4.29 -27.60 13.85
CA THR A 337 4.96 -27.72 15.14
C THR A 337 4.28 -26.85 16.21
N ASN A 338 4.04 -25.57 15.88
CA ASN A 338 3.57 -24.60 16.88
C ASN A 338 2.07 -24.66 17.14
N LEU A 339 1.25 -25.14 16.21
CA LEU A 339 -0.21 -25.34 16.41
C LEU A 339 -0.54 -26.36 17.52
N LYS A 340 0.45 -27.10 18.02
CA LYS A 340 0.31 -27.94 19.21
C LYS A 340 0.20 -27.11 20.50
N ARG A 341 0.59 -25.84 20.46
CA ARG A 341 0.55 -24.90 21.57
C ARG A 341 -0.76 -24.12 21.53
N LYS A 342 -1.47 -24.07 22.65
CA LYS A 342 -2.78 -23.39 22.77
C LYS A 342 -2.72 -21.88 22.49
N ASP A 343 -1.60 -21.23 22.86
CA ASP A 343 -1.37 -19.80 22.62
C ASP A 343 -1.11 -19.47 21.17
N PHE A 344 -0.65 -20.43 20.37
CA PHE A 344 -0.40 -20.28 18.95
C PHE A 344 -1.56 -20.79 18.09
N ASP A 345 -2.42 -21.65 18.61
CA ASP A 345 -3.55 -22.24 17.88
C ASP A 345 -4.71 -21.25 17.73
N THR A 346 -4.55 -20.32 16.77
CA THR A 346 -5.52 -19.30 16.41
C THR A 346 -6.10 -19.56 15.02
N ALA A 347 -7.26 -18.96 14.71
CA ALA A 347 -7.87 -19.04 13.39
C ALA A 347 -6.91 -18.51 12.29
N ALA A 348 -6.21 -17.41 12.55
CA ALA A 348 -5.25 -16.83 11.64
C ALA A 348 -4.05 -17.75 11.36
N ASN A 349 -3.47 -18.36 12.41
CA ASN A 349 -2.35 -19.28 12.24
C ASN A 349 -2.77 -20.58 11.54
N ARG A 350 -3.98 -21.10 11.78
CA ARG A 350 -4.55 -22.23 11.02
C ARG A 350 -4.76 -21.86 9.54
N TYR A 351 -5.23 -20.64 9.27
CA TYR A 351 -5.35 -20.14 7.91
C TYR A 351 -3.98 -20.01 7.24
N GLY A 352 -2.98 -19.41 7.90
CA GLY A 352 -1.60 -19.35 7.41
C GLY A 352 -1.03 -20.72 7.11
N TYR A 353 -1.27 -21.70 8.00
CA TYR A 353 -0.90 -23.08 7.77
C TYR A 353 -1.56 -23.66 6.50
N ALA A 354 -2.86 -23.42 6.32
CA ALA A 354 -3.58 -23.88 5.14
C ALA A 354 -2.99 -23.26 3.85
N ILE A 355 -2.69 -21.96 3.82
CA ILE A 355 -2.05 -21.32 2.67
C ILE A 355 -0.65 -21.92 2.39
N ALA A 356 0.15 -22.19 3.43
CA ALA A 356 1.45 -22.84 3.30
C ALA A 356 1.32 -24.27 2.74
N LEU A 357 0.30 -25.01 3.16
CA LEU A 357 -0.01 -26.34 2.64
C LEU A 357 -0.43 -26.29 1.16
N ILE A 358 -1.31 -25.37 0.76
CA ILE A 358 -1.70 -25.17 -0.64
C ILE A 358 -0.46 -24.92 -1.48
N ARG A 359 0.38 -23.98 -1.09
CA ARG A 359 1.61 -23.61 -1.82
C ARG A 359 2.69 -24.70 -1.81
N SER A 360 2.53 -25.72 -0.97
CA SER A 360 3.44 -26.87 -0.89
C SER A 360 2.88 -28.13 -1.56
N GLY A 361 1.77 -28.06 -2.32
CA GLY A 361 1.16 -29.19 -2.99
C GLY A 361 0.37 -30.13 -2.08
N ARG A 362 -0.05 -29.65 -0.89
CA ARG A 362 -0.73 -30.47 0.13
C ARG A 362 -2.21 -30.05 0.30
N GLY A 363 -2.94 -29.95 -0.82
CA GLY A 363 -4.29 -29.40 -0.88
C GLY A 363 -5.29 -30.04 0.09
N MET A 364 -5.34 -31.38 0.18
CA MET A 364 -6.27 -32.06 1.11
C MET A 364 -5.98 -31.75 2.57
N GLN A 365 -4.71 -31.63 2.98
CA GLN A 365 -4.36 -31.23 4.32
C GLN A 365 -4.79 -29.76 4.60
N ALA A 366 -4.72 -28.90 3.60
CA ALA A 366 -5.24 -27.53 3.71
C ALA A 366 -6.75 -27.51 3.92
N VAL A 367 -7.52 -28.35 3.21
CA VAL A 367 -8.97 -28.50 3.40
C VAL A 367 -9.30 -28.84 4.87
N GLU A 368 -8.52 -29.75 5.49
CA GLU A 368 -8.70 -30.13 6.90
C GLU A 368 -8.49 -28.95 7.87
N GLN A 369 -7.63 -27.99 7.51
CA GLN A 369 -7.41 -26.78 8.34
C GLN A 369 -8.49 -25.71 8.13
N ILE A 370 -9.02 -25.56 6.91
CA ILE A 370 -9.95 -24.49 6.57
C ILE A 370 -11.39 -24.84 6.99
N GLN A 371 -11.82 -26.10 6.81
CA GLN A 371 -13.21 -26.47 7.10
C GLN A 371 -13.66 -26.13 8.51
N PRO A 372 -12.87 -26.40 9.59
CA PRO A 372 -13.25 -25.99 10.95
C PRO A 372 -13.41 -24.47 11.12
N LEU A 373 -12.61 -23.66 10.40
CA LEU A 373 -12.71 -22.21 10.44
C LEU A 373 -14.03 -21.72 9.83
N LEU A 374 -14.47 -22.36 8.76
CA LEU A 374 -15.75 -22.03 8.10
C LEU A 374 -16.96 -22.39 8.95
N VAL A 375 -16.84 -23.30 9.93
CA VAL A 375 -17.92 -23.56 10.88
C VAL A 375 -18.17 -22.33 11.75
N SER A 376 -17.11 -21.63 12.18
CA SER A 376 -17.21 -20.41 12.98
C SER A 376 -17.47 -19.16 12.15
N GLN A 377 -17.00 -19.13 10.89
CA GLN A 377 -17.08 -17.99 9.99
C GLN A 377 -17.65 -18.41 8.62
N PRO A 378 -18.91 -18.87 8.53
CA PRO A 378 -19.46 -19.46 7.31
C PRO A 378 -19.61 -18.47 6.14
N ALA A 379 -19.65 -17.17 6.42
CA ALA A 379 -19.79 -16.12 5.41
C ALA A 379 -18.44 -15.58 4.91
N SER A 380 -17.29 -16.00 5.51
CA SER A 380 -15.98 -15.49 5.16
C SER A 380 -15.61 -15.80 3.71
N VAL A 381 -15.49 -14.76 2.88
CA VAL A 381 -15.05 -14.89 1.49
C VAL A 381 -13.60 -15.35 1.43
N VAL A 382 -12.76 -14.85 2.33
CA VAL A 382 -11.32 -15.19 2.42
C VAL A 382 -11.14 -16.69 2.66
N LEU A 383 -11.87 -17.25 3.63
CA LEU A 383 -11.79 -18.68 3.94
C LEU A 383 -12.39 -19.56 2.84
N ARG A 384 -13.47 -19.10 2.20
CA ARG A 384 -14.07 -19.83 1.07
C ARG A 384 -13.18 -19.84 -0.15
N LEU A 385 -12.50 -18.72 -0.46
CA LEU A 385 -11.51 -18.68 -1.52
C LEU A 385 -10.36 -19.64 -1.23
N ALA A 386 -9.81 -19.62 -0.02
CA ALA A 386 -8.76 -20.54 0.38
C ALA A 386 -9.21 -22.01 0.30
N LEU A 387 -10.48 -22.32 0.63
CA LEU A 387 -11.03 -23.67 0.47
C LEU A 387 -11.11 -24.07 -1.01
N ALA A 388 -11.51 -23.18 -1.88
CA ALA A 388 -11.56 -23.42 -3.32
C ALA A 388 -10.15 -23.65 -3.89
N ASP A 389 -9.17 -22.81 -3.51
CA ASP A 389 -7.76 -22.98 -3.87
C ASP A 389 -7.22 -24.34 -3.38
N ALA A 390 -7.56 -24.73 -2.14
CA ALA A 390 -7.17 -26.03 -1.57
C ALA A 390 -7.75 -27.21 -2.37
N TYR A 391 -8.99 -27.10 -2.83
CA TYR A 391 -9.59 -28.12 -3.69
C TYR A 391 -8.97 -28.17 -5.08
N VAL A 392 -8.60 -27.01 -5.67
CA VAL A 392 -7.83 -26.99 -6.94
C VAL A 392 -6.54 -27.74 -6.76
N GLU A 393 -5.77 -27.44 -5.72
CA GLU A 393 -4.48 -28.09 -5.44
C GLU A 393 -4.64 -29.60 -5.12
N ALA A 394 -5.77 -30.01 -4.59
CA ALA A 394 -6.12 -31.40 -4.34
C ALA A 394 -6.64 -32.14 -5.58
N GLY A 395 -6.71 -31.50 -6.75
CA GLY A 395 -7.30 -32.07 -7.97
C GLY A 395 -8.83 -32.21 -7.94
N ARG A 396 -9.49 -31.62 -6.93
CA ARG A 396 -10.97 -31.67 -6.75
C ARG A 396 -11.62 -30.48 -7.44
N HIS A 397 -11.40 -30.34 -8.75
CA HIS A 397 -11.85 -29.18 -9.52
C HIS A 397 -13.37 -28.92 -9.47
N GLY A 398 -14.19 -29.99 -9.41
CA GLY A 398 -15.65 -29.85 -9.30
C GLY A 398 -16.10 -29.15 -8.01
N ASP A 399 -15.46 -29.48 -6.88
CA ASP A 399 -15.78 -28.84 -5.60
C ASP A 399 -15.30 -27.39 -5.57
N ALA A 400 -14.11 -27.13 -6.10
CA ALA A 400 -13.60 -25.78 -6.25
C ALA A 400 -14.50 -24.89 -7.08
N MET A 401 -14.93 -25.38 -8.26
CA MET A 401 -15.83 -24.67 -9.18
C MET A 401 -17.18 -24.33 -8.55
N ALA A 402 -17.74 -25.25 -7.75
CA ALA A 402 -18.98 -24.98 -7.03
C ALA A 402 -18.84 -23.80 -6.06
N ILE A 403 -17.72 -23.72 -5.34
CA ILE A 403 -17.44 -22.60 -4.41
C ILE A 403 -17.20 -21.30 -5.17
N TYR A 404 -16.32 -21.30 -6.19
CA TYR A 404 -16.04 -20.09 -6.96
C TYR A 404 -17.29 -19.53 -7.63
N LYS A 405 -18.12 -20.42 -8.21
CA LYS A 405 -19.37 -19.99 -8.83
C LYS A 405 -20.29 -19.28 -7.84
N VAL A 406 -20.50 -19.85 -6.65
CA VAL A 406 -21.33 -19.23 -5.61
C VAL A 406 -20.73 -17.90 -5.15
N LEU A 407 -19.41 -17.81 -4.97
CA LEU A 407 -18.75 -16.57 -4.60
C LEU A 407 -18.91 -15.50 -5.68
N HIS A 408 -18.70 -15.88 -6.95
CA HIS A 408 -18.82 -14.94 -8.07
C HIS A 408 -20.28 -14.48 -8.28
N ASP A 409 -21.26 -15.40 -8.20
CA ASP A 409 -22.68 -15.05 -8.33
C ASP A 409 -23.10 -14.04 -7.24
N ASN A 410 -22.55 -14.15 -6.02
CA ASN A 410 -22.81 -13.22 -4.91
C ASN A 410 -21.98 -11.93 -4.97
N SER A 411 -20.83 -11.95 -5.63
CA SER A 411 -19.89 -10.83 -5.68
C SER A 411 -19.18 -10.76 -7.05
N PRO A 412 -19.94 -10.53 -8.15
CA PRO A 412 -19.42 -10.65 -9.52
C PRO A 412 -18.33 -9.62 -9.88
N ARG A 413 -18.18 -8.63 -9.02
CA ARG A 413 -17.21 -7.56 -9.23
C ARG A 413 -16.03 -7.62 -8.21
N ASN A 414 -15.96 -8.68 -7.41
CA ASN A 414 -14.79 -8.91 -6.55
C ASN A 414 -13.64 -9.44 -7.41
N GLY A 415 -12.55 -8.66 -7.51
CA GLY A 415 -11.40 -8.99 -8.36
C GLY A 415 -10.75 -10.32 -8.00
N ALA A 416 -10.51 -10.57 -6.71
CA ALA A 416 -9.90 -11.81 -6.23
C ALA A 416 -10.79 -13.04 -6.52
N VAL A 417 -12.10 -12.91 -6.31
CA VAL A 417 -13.07 -13.97 -6.64
C VAL A 417 -13.11 -14.24 -8.14
N THR A 418 -13.19 -13.17 -8.94
CA THR A 418 -13.25 -13.27 -10.41
C THR A 418 -12.00 -13.89 -10.99
N LEU A 419 -10.81 -13.47 -10.52
CA LEU A 419 -9.55 -14.02 -10.97
C LEU A 419 -9.42 -15.51 -10.57
N GLY A 420 -9.73 -15.87 -9.31
CA GLY A 420 -9.72 -17.26 -8.85
C GLY A 420 -10.66 -18.15 -9.67
N TYR A 421 -11.87 -17.67 -9.92
CA TYR A 421 -12.85 -18.39 -10.75
C TYR A 421 -12.36 -18.56 -12.20
N ALA A 422 -11.84 -17.51 -12.81
CA ALA A 422 -11.32 -17.55 -14.18
C ALA A 422 -10.09 -18.48 -14.30
N ARG A 423 -9.20 -18.51 -13.30
CA ARG A 423 -8.10 -19.48 -13.24
C ARG A 423 -8.61 -20.90 -13.21
N ALA A 424 -9.54 -21.20 -12.32
CA ALA A 424 -10.13 -22.52 -12.19
C ALA A 424 -10.82 -22.97 -13.49
N LEU A 425 -11.58 -22.10 -14.15
CA LEU A 425 -12.19 -22.34 -15.47
C LEU A 425 -11.13 -22.62 -16.54
N THR A 426 -10.05 -21.84 -16.56
CA THR A 426 -8.96 -21.99 -17.54
C THR A 426 -8.23 -23.32 -17.34
N ASP A 427 -8.03 -23.75 -16.11
CA ASP A 427 -7.25 -24.95 -15.77
C ASP A 427 -8.00 -26.26 -16.04
N THR A 428 -9.32 -26.23 -16.26
CA THR A 428 -10.07 -27.40 -16.73
C THR A 428 -9.65 -27.85 -18.13
N GLY A 429 -9.02 -26.99 -18.93
CA GLY A 429 -8.60 -27.27 -20.30
C GLY A 429 -9.74 -27.29 -21.33
N ARG A 430 -10.98 -27.00 -20.93
CA ARG A 430 -12.15 -26.97 -21.82
C ARG A 430 -12.27 -25.62 -22.51
N THR A 431 -12.43 -25.64 -23.83
CA THR A 431 -12.50 -24.43 -24.67
C THR A 431 -13.70 -23.52 -24.31
N ASP A 432 -14.84 -24.09 -23.96
CA ASP A 432 -16.04 -23.36 -23.55
C ASP A 432 -15.82 -22.64 -22.21
N GLU A 433 -15.19 -23.30 -21.24
CA GLU A 433 -14.87 -22.72 -19.92
C GLU A 433 -13.77 -21.65 -20.03
N ALA A 434 -12.74 -21.89 -20.84
CA ALA A 434 -11.70 -20.91 -21.12
C ALA A 434 -12.28 -19.61 -21.75
N ARG A 435 -13.27 -19.74 -22.64
CA ARG A 435 -13.96 -18.56 -23.21
C ARG A 435 -14.74 -17.78 -22.16
N VAL A 436 -15.39 -18.46 -21.21
CA VAL A 436 -16.05 -17.80 -20.08
C VAL A 436 -15.02 -17.07 -19.23
N ALA A 437 -13.89 -17.71 -18.91
CA ALA A 437 -12.80 -17.09 -18.15
C ALA A 437 -12.28 -15.80 -18.81
N ALA A 438 -11.99 -15.83 -20.12
CA ALA A 438 -11.57 -14.63 -20.85
C ALA A 438 -12.64 -13.51 -20.82
N THR A 439 -13.93 -13.88 -20.92
CA THR A 439 -15.02 -12.91 -20.83
C THR A 439 -15.12 -12.26 -19.45
N LEU A 440 -14.90 -13.03 -18.36
CA LEU A 440 -14.92 -12.54 -16.99
C LEU A 440 -13.76 -11.57 -16.70
N LEU A 441 -12.57 -11.83 -17.24
CA LEU A 441 -11.37 -11.03 -17.00
C LEU A 441 -11.29 -9.77 -17.87
N LYS A 442 -11.92 -9.75 -19.04
CA LYS A 442 -11.82 -8.63 -19.97
C LYS A 442 -12.10 -7.26 -19.35
N PRO A 443 -13.14 -7.07 -18.51
CA PRO A 443 -13.41 -5.78 -17.87
C PRO A 443 -12.34 -5.35 -16.85
N MET A 444 -11.44 -6.26 -16.45
CA MET A 444 -10.38 -5.98 -15.47
C MET A 444 -9.08 -5.53 -16.12
N LEU A 445 -8.90 -5.72 -17.43
CA LEU A 445 -7.64 -5.42 -18.12
C LEU A 445 -7.35 -3.92 -18.21
N ASP A 446 -8.39 -3.11 -18.39
CA ASP A 446 -8.23 -1.66 -18.58
C ASP A 446 -7.84 -0.93 -17.29
N ASP A 447 -8.19 -1.53 -16.14
CA ASP A 447 -8.09 -0.90 -14.83
C ASP A 447 -7.09 -1.61 -13.89
N SER A 448 -6.42 -2.68 -14.35
CA SER A 448 -5.51 -3.48 -13.53
C SER A 448 -4.05 -3.33 -13.96
N GLU A 449 -3.15 -3.28 -12.99
CA GLU A 449 -1.71 -3.47 -13.17
C GLU A 449 -1.24 -4.84 -12.65
N ASP A 450 -2.17 -5.71 -12.20
CA ASP A 450 -1.86 -7.05 -11.70
C ASP A 450 -1.45 -7.99 -12.86
N PRO A 451 -0.17 -8.42 -12.93
CA PRO A 451 0.30 -9.29 -14.00
C PRO A 451 -0.43 -10.63 -14.10
N GLU A 452 -1.02 -11.10 -12.98
CA GLU A 452 -1.70 -12.40 -12.97
C GLU A 452 -3.05 -12.33 -13.70
N ILE A 453 -3.70 -11.17 -13.72
CA ILE A 453 -4.91 -10.95 -14.52
C ILE A 453 -4.58 -11.07 -16.01
N PHE A 454 -3.52 -10.40 -16.47
CA PHE A 454 -3.07 -10.47 -17.87
C PHE A 454 -2.63 -11.87 -18.25
N ARG A 455 -1.83 -12.53 -17.42
CA ARG A 455 -1.39 -13.93 -17.64
C ARG A 455 -2.55 -14.91 -17.71
N THR A 456 -3.53 -14.76 -16.83
CA THR A 456 -4.71 -15.63 -16.80
C THR A 456 -5.60 -15.37 -18.01
N PHE A 457 -5.81 -14.11 -18.38
CA PHE A 457 -6.56 -13.74 -19.58
C PHE A 457 -5.88 -14.27 -20.86
N ALA A 458 -4.56 -14.12 -20.99
CA ALA A 458 -3.81 -14.63 -22.13
C ALA A 458 -3.95 -16.14 -22.26
N ARG A 459 -3.76 -16.90 -21.17
CA ARG A 459 -3.95 -18.36 -21.16
C ARG A 459 -5.40 -18.77 -21.49
N ALA A 460 -6.38 -18.04 -20.97
CA ALA A 460 -7.78 -18.31 -21.27
C ALA A 460 -8.11 -18.02 -22.75
N SER A 461 -7.59 -16.94 -23.32
CA SER A 461 -7.74 -16.58 -24.73
C SER A 461 -7.08 -17.62 -25.64
N GLU A 462 -5.86 -18.05 -25.35
CA GLU A 462 -5.17 -19.13 -26.05
C GLU A 462 -5.97 -20.44 -26.05
N ARG A 463 -6.44 -20.90 -24.88
CA ARG A 463 -7.23 -22.12 -24.75
C ARG A 463 -8.62 -22.03 -25.37
N SER A 464 -9.17 -20.82 -25.50
CA SER A 464 -10.45 -20.57 -26.21
C SER A 464 -10.31 -20.50 -27.73
N GLY A 465 -9.07 -20.53 -28.24
CA GLY A 465 -8.73 -20.43 -29.67
C GLY A 465 -8.59 -19.00 -30.19
N ASP A 466 -8.52 -18.00 -29.32
CA ASP A 466 -8.33 -16.58 -29.66
C ASP A 466 -6.87 -16.17 -29.47
N SER A 467 -6.01 -16.62 -30.41
CA SER A 467 -4.55 -16.40 -30.33
C SER A 467 -4.15 -14.93 -30.48
N GLU A 468 -4.98 -14.11 -31.15
CA GLU A 468 -4.70 -12.67 -31.33
C GLU A 468 -4.80 -11.93 -29.99
N ARG A 469 -5.88 -12.14 -29.25
CA ARG A 469 -6.04 -11.57 -27.91
C ARG A 469 -5.04 -12.11 -26.89
N ALA A 470 -4.63 -13.38 -27.06
CA ALA A 470 -3.58 -13.93 -26.22
C ALA A 470 -2.26 -13.18 -26.42
N ALA A 471 -1.88 -12.88 -27.69
CA ALA A 471 -0.66 -12.17 -28.01
C ALA A 471 -0.70 -10.70 -27.48
N GLU A 472 -1.85 -10.01 -27.61
CA GLU A 472 -2.04 -8.66 -27.07
C GLU A 472 -1.88 -8.60 -25.54
N ALA A 473 -2.33 -9.62 -24.82
CA ALA A 473 -2.25 -9.66 -23.37
C ALA A 473 -0.86 -10.05 -22.83
N TYR A 474 -0.02 -10.70 -23.66
CA TYR A 474 1.37 -11.00 -23.31
C TYR A 474 2.33 -9.86 -23.67
N ALA A 475 1.93 -8.91 -24.51
CA ALA A 475 2.73 -7.76 -24.95
C ALA A 475 2.74 -6.64 -23.90
#